data_a658659fba7e993898b87536944a925b
#
_entry.id   a658659fba7e993898b87536944a925b
#
_cell.length_a   1.000
_cell.length_b   1.000
_cell.length_c   1.000
_cell.angle_alpha   90.00
_cell.angle_beta   90.00
_cell.angle_gamma   90.00
#
_symmetry.space_group_name_H-M   'P 1'
#
loop_
_entity.id
_entity.type
_entity.pdbx_description
1 polymer ?
#
loop_
_entity_poly.entity_id
_entity_poly.type
_entity_poly.pdbx_seq_one_letter_code
_entity_poly.pdbx_strand_id
1 'polypeptide(L)'
;QRQMCIRDRIKIAESEKKLTLSKYRPQFYVGIDGSYSSPGYNFHTDMDPNYAVYAKVSVPLLEWGKRRNEKRASSFKVDMATDNLNKVTDGINLEIQTARNSLRQAMEQVVLTRNSLDKARENETMALDRYDEGKSSVTEVIDAQTYRQMAQMNHVQAKVSAQNYYSELLKALNKF
;
A
#
# COMPACT_ATOMS: atom_id res chain seq x y z
N GLN A 1 -5.48 -1.45 6.37
CA GLN A 1 -6.17 -0.77 5.26
C GLN A 1 -5.73 -1.27 3.88
N ARG A 2 -4.42 -1.36 3.56
CA ARG A 2 -3.95 -1.83 2.25
C ARG A 2 -4.43 -3.25 1.91
N GLN A 3 -4.34 -4.19 2.85
CA GLN A 3 -4.82 -5.58 2.64
C GLN A 3 -6.34 -5.66 2.50
N MET A 4 -7.10 -4.81 3.22
CA MET A 4 -8.56 -4.78 3.16
C MET A 4 -9.04 -4.31 1.77
N CYS A 5 -8.48 -3.21 1.26
CA CYS A 5 -8.80 -2.71 -0.08
C CYS A 5 -8.49 -3.71 -1.19
N ILE A 6 -7.45 -4.55 -1.03
CA ILE A 6 -7.07 -5.52 -2.06
C ILE A 6 -7.97 -6.76 -2.01
N ARG A 7 -8.40 -7.22 -0.84
CA ARG A 7 -9.43 -8.26 -0.72
C ARG A 7 -10.74 -7.86 -1.38
N ASP A 8 -11.11 -6.59 -1.27
CA ASP A 8 -12.31 -6.09 -1.94
C ASP A 8 -12.17 -6.07 -3.47
N ARG A 9 -10.96 -5.86 -3.99
CA ARG A 9 -10.68 -6.00 -5.43
C ARG A 9 -10.90 -7.43 -5.95
N ILE A 10 -10.59 -8.46 -5.15
CA ILE A 10 -10.91 -9.84 -5.52
C ILE A 10 -12.42 -10.04 -5.60
N LYS A 11 -13.18 -9.56 -4.61
CA LYS A 11 -14.65 -9.61 -4.64
C LYS A 11 -15.25 -8.85 -5.84
N ILE A 12 -14.65 -7.72 -6.21
CA ILE A 12 -15.03 -6.97 -7.42
C ILE A 12 -14.78 -7.84 -8.66
N ALA A 13 -13.60 -8.42 -8.82
CA ALA A 13 -13.27 -9.28 -9.95
C ALA A 13 -14.18 -10.54 -10.03
N GLU A 14 -14.54 -11.13 -8.89
CA GLU A 14 -15.52 -12.22 -8.82
C GLU A 14 -16.92 -11.77 -9.24
N SER A 15 -17.34 -10.58 -8.83
CA SER A 15 -18.62 -9.99 -9.20
C SER A 15 -18.67 -9.64 -10.69
N GLU A 16 -17.59 -9.09 -11.24
CA GLU A 16 -17.42 -8.86 -12.68
C GLU A 16 -17.48 -10.16 -13.49
N LYS A 17 -16.89 -11.25 -12.97
CA LYS A 17 -17.00 -12.58 -13.58
C LYS A 17 -18.45 -13.05 -13.60
N LYS A 18 -19.20 -12.88 -12.50
CA LYS A 18 -20.61 -13.22 -12.44
C LYS A 18 -21.43 -12.38 -13.41
N LEU A 19 -21.16 -11.07 -13.49
CA LEU A 19 -21.81 -10.15 -14.40
C LEU A 19 -21.53 -10.51 -15.87
N THR A 20 -20.28 -10.80 -16.22
CA THR A 20 -19.89 -11.22 -17.56
C THR A 20 -20.63 -12.51 -17.99
N LEU A 21 -20.82 -13.43 -17.05
CA LEU A 21 -21.50 -14.69 -17.32
C LEU A 21 -23.05 -14.56 -17.31
N SER A 22 -23.60 -13.50 -16.71
CA SER A 22 -25.05 -13.29 -16.62
C SER A 22 -25.68 -13.06 -17.99
N LYS A 23 -24.95 -12.47 -18.94
CA LYS A 23 -25.42 -12.25 -20.31
C LYS A 23 -25.71 -13.55 -21.11
N TYR A 24 -25.15 -14.69 -20.65
CA TYR A 24 -25.40 -16.02 -21.20
C TYR A 24 -26.54 -16.77 -20.52
N ARG A 25 -27.27 -16.09 -19.60
CA ARG A 25 -28.50 -16.61 -18.98
C ARG A 25 -29.72 -16.03 -19.67
N PRO A 26 -30.89 -16.64 -19.53
CA PRO A 26 -32.14 -16.03 -19.98
C PRO A 26 -32.32 -14.65 -19.40
N GLN A 27 -32.58 -13.68 -20.26
CA GLN A 27 -32.83 -12.29 -19.86
C GLN A 27 -34.29 -11.97 -20.07
N PHE A 28 -34.95 -11.40 -19.07
CA PHE A 28 -36.31 -11.00 -19.08
C PHE A 28 -36.36 -9.48 -19.13
N TYR A 29 -37.11 -8.97 -20.09
CA TYR A 29 -37.37 -7.54 -20.27
C TYR A 29 -38.84 -7.28 -20.17
N VAL A 30 -39.22 -6.26 -19.45
CA VAL A 30 -40.58 -5.68 -19.42
C VAL A 30 -40.41 -4.22 -19.77
N GLY A 31 -41.18 -3.75 -20.71
CA GLY A 31 -41.14 -2.37 -21.14
C GLY A 31 -42.54 -1.81 -21.43
N ILE A 32 -42.61 -0.51 -21.37
CA ILE A 32 -43.78 0.27 -21.75
C ILE A 32 -43.27 1.30 -22.75
N ASP A 33 -43.79 1.24 -23.97
CA ASP A 33 -43.49 2.21 -25.01
C ASP A 33 -44.73 3.13 -25.21
N GLY A 34 -44.48 4.41 -25.30
CA GLY A 34 -45.47 5.40 -25.66
C GLY A 34 -45.02 6.17 -26.90
N SER A 35 -45.84 6.24 -27.91
CA SER A 35 -45.59 7.04 -29.10
C SER A 35 -46.79 7.87 -29.50
N TYR A 36 -46.52 8.98 -30.16
CA TYR A 36 -47.50 9.85 -30.73
C TYR A 36 -47.31 9.82 -32.25
N SER A 37 -48.23 9.16 -32.96
CA SER A 37 -48.03 8.90 -34.39
C SER A 37 -49.31 9.01 -35.18
N SER A 38 -49.17 9.31 -36.47
CA SER A 38 -50.24 9.29 -37.46
C SER A 38 -49.83 8.43 -38.65
N PRO A 39 -50.53 7.39 -39.07
CA PRO A 39 -51.69 6.83 -38.34
C PRO A 39 -51.26 6.08 -37.07
N GLY A 40 -52.12 6.11 -36.05
CA GLY A 40 -51.96 5.29 -34.86
C GLY A 40 -52.34 3.83 -35.10
N TYR A 41 -52.40 3.01 -34.05
CA TYR A 41 -52.86 1.60 -34.14
C TYR A 41 -54.31 1.46 -34.60
N ASN A 42 -55.10 2.53 -34.49
CA ASN A 42 -56.48 2.61 -34.97
C ASN A 42 -56.65 2.94 -36.47
N PHE A 43 -55.51 3.18 -37.19
CA PHE A 43 -55.46 3.53 -38.62
C PHE A 43 -56.19 4.82 -39.01
N HIS A 44 -56.51 5.72 -38.05
CA HIS A 44 -57.00 7.08 -38.33
C HIS A 44 -55.87 8.00 -38.75
N THR A 45 -56.17 8.99 -39.58
CA THR A 45 -55.20 9.95 -40.13
C THR A 45 -54.76 11.01 -39.10
N ASP A 46 -55.44 11.09 -37.97
CA ASP A 46 -55.12 12.04 -36.91
C ASP A 46 -53.98 11.53 -36.02
N MET A 47 -53.25 12.44 -35.39
CA MET A 47 -52.21 12.10 -34.43
C MET A 47 -52.82 11.58 -33.14
N ASP A 48 -52.57 10.33 -32.81
CA ASP A 48 -53.08 9.67 -31.60
C ASP A 48 -51.95 9.17 -30.69
N PRO A 49 -52.15 9.21 -29.37
CA PRO A 49 -51.23 8.58 -28.41
C PRO A 49 -51.40 7.07 -28.46
N ASN A 50 -50.28 6.37 -28.67
CA ASN A 50 -50.23 4.92 -28.70
C ASN A 50 -49.38 4.42 -27.52
N TYR A 51 -49.89 3.44 -26.80
CA TYR A 51 -49.20 2.80 -25.68
C TYR A 51 -49.08 1.31 -25.94
N ALA A 52 -47.90 0.77 -25.74
CA ALA A 52 -47.64 -0.68 -25.82
C ALA A 52 -46.93 -1.17 -24.54
N VAL A 53 -47.48 -2.22 -23.97
CA VAL A 53 -46.81 -2.93 -22.86
C VAL A 53 -46.32 -4.25 -23.44
N TYR A 54 -45.00 -4.54 -23.26
CA TYR A 54 -44.43 -5.76 -23.78
C TYR A 54 -43.55 -6.47 -22.74
N ALA A 55 -43.51 -7.79 -22.86
CA ALA A 55 -42.58 -8.65 -22.16
C ALA A 55 -41.75 -9.42 -23.19
N LYS A 56 -40.40 -9.38 -23.04
CA LYS A 56 -39.48 -10.05 -23.95
C LYS A 56 -38.59 -10.97 -23.16
N VAL A 57 -38.39 -12.20 -23.62
CA VAL A 57 -37.42 -13.16 -23.11
C VAL A 57 -36.34 -13.34 -24.16
N SER A 58 -35.07 -13.12 -23.80
CA SER A 58 -33.94 -13.32 -24.70
C SER A 58 -33.05 -14.46 -24.14
N VAL A 59 -32.85 -15.51 -24.91
CA VAL A 59 -32.02 -16.67 -24.54
C VAL A 59 -30.95 -16.87 -25.63
N PRO A 60 -29.66 -16.63 -25.33
CA PRO A 60 -28.59 -16.93 -26.28
C PRO A 60 -28.38 -18.45 -26.38
N LEU A 61 -28.70 -19.04 -27.53
CA LEU A 61 -28.64 -20.51 -27.74
C LEU A 61 -27.28 -20.96 -28.30
N LEU A 62 -26.69 -20.20 -29.23
CA LEU A 62 -25.44 -20.56 -29.91
C LEU A 62 -24.46 -19.38 -29.87
N GLU A 63 -23.36 -19.57 -29.18
CA GLU A 63 -22.32 -18.53 -28.96
C GLU A 63 -20.93 -19.01 -29.39
N TRP A 64 -20.84 -20.00 -30.24
CA TRP A 64 -19.61 -20.50 -30.90
C TRP A 64 -18.37 -20.51 -29.97
N GLY A 65 -18.54 -21.00 -28.74
CA GLY A 65 -17.45 -21.07 -27.74
C GLY A 65 -17.12 -19.76 -27.02
N LYS A 66 -17.75 -18.65 -27.35
CA LYS A 66 -17.54 -17.32 -26.73
C LYS A 66 -17.73 -17.38 -25.21
N ARG A 67 -18.81 -18.02 -24.72
CA ARG A 67 -19.05 -18.24 -23.29
C ARG A 67 -17.87 -18.92 -22.58
N ARG A 68 -17.28 -19.94 -23.20
CA ARG A 68 -16.13 -20.67 -22.63
C ARG A 68 -14.91 -19.78 -22.54
N ASN A 69 -14.62 -19.02 -23.60
CA ASN A 69 -13.47 -18.14 -23.66
C ASN A 69 -13.63 -16.96 -22.69
N GLU A 70 -14.80 -16.34 -22.59
CA GLU A 70 -15.07 -15.27 -21.64
C GLU A 70 -15.03 -15.76 -20.18
N LYS A 71 -15.53 -16.98 -19.92
CA LYS A 71 -15.38 -17.60 -18.59
C LYS A 71 -13.91 -17.78 -18.21
N ARG A 72 -13.06 -18.23 -19.15
CA ARG A 72 -11.60 -18.36 -18.92
C ARG A 72 -10.94 -17.03 -18.71
N ALA A 73 -11.23 -16.04 -19.57
CA ALA A 73 -10.70 -14.68 -19.45
C ALA A 73 -11.08 -14.02 -18.10
N SER A 74 -12.35 -14.16 -17.70
CA SER A 74 -12.81 -13.66 -16.40
C SER A 74 -12.19 -14.42 -15.22
N SER A 75 -11.88 -15.72 -15.38
CA SER A 75 -11.16 -16.49 -14.36
C SER A 75 -9.75 -15.95 -14.17
N PHE A 76 -9.01 -15.74 -15.25
CA PHE A 76 -7.67 -15.16 -15.17
C PHE A 76 -7.65 -13.76 -14.54
N LYS A 77 -8.71 -12.96 -14.71
CA LYS A 77 -8.82 -11.66 -14.02
C LYS A 77 -8.91 -11.83 -12.49
N VAL A 78 -9.63 -12.83 -12.02
CA VAL A 78 -9.70 -13.18 -10.58
C VAL A 78 -8.33 -13.67 -10.09
N ASP A 79 -7.67 -14.53 -10.87
CA ASP A 79 -6.33 -15.04 -10.53
C ASP A 79 -5.32 -13.89 -10.45
N MET A 80 -5.34 -12.97 -11.42
CA MET A 80 -4.51 -11.73 -11.39
C MET A 80 -4.77 -10.85 -10.15
N ALA A 81 -6.03 -10.73 -9.73
CA ALA A 81 -6.37 -9.99 -8.50
C ALA A 81 -5.83 -10.69 -7.25
N THR A 82 -5.84 -12.03 -7.24
CA THR A 82 -5.28 -12.85 -6.15
C THR A 82 -3.76 -12.75 -6.11
N ASP A 83 -3.09 -12.83 -7.25
CA ASP A 83 -1.63 -12.67 -7.33
C ASP A 83 -1.18 -11.28 -6.88
N ASN A 84 -1.98 -10.26 -7.21
CA ASN A 84 -1.71 -8.91 -6.73
C ASN A 84 -1.86 -8.78 -5.19
N LEU A 85 -2.79 -9.53 -4.58
CA LEU A 85 -2.88 -9.63 -3.11
C LEU A 85 -1.61 -10.26 -2.53
N ASN A 86 -1.14 -11.37 -3.10
CA ASN A 86 0.06 -12.06 -2.66
C ASN A 86 1.28 -11.11 -2.75
N LYS A 87 1.46 -10.47 -3.90
CA LYS A 87 2.54 -9.49 -4.12
C LYS A 87 2.55 -8.36 -3.08
N VAL A 88 1.38 -7.81 -2.74
CA VAL A 88 1.29 -6.74 -1.72
C VAL A 88 1.56 -7.29 -0.33
N THR A 89 1.10 -8.51 -0.02
CA THR A 89 1.38 -9.16 1.26
C THR A 89 2.87 -9.39 1.44
N ASP A 90 3.55 -9.89 0.40
CA ASP A 90 5.00 -10.08 0.41
C ASP A 90 5.75 -8.75 0.55
N GLY A 91 5.28 -7.71 -0.15
CA GLY A 91 5.82 -6.35 -0.02
C GLY A 91 5.71 -5.79 1.41
N ILE A 92 4.58 -6.00 2.09
CA ILE A 92 4.39 -5.59 3.49
C ILE A 92 5.32 -6.37 4.42
N ASN A 93 5.46 -7.68 4.22
CA ASN A 93 6.37 -8.51 5.01
C ASN A 93 7.82 -8.06 4.85
N LEU A 94 8.23 -7.73 3.62
CA LEU A 94 9.56 -7.20 3.34
C LEU A 94 9.76 -5.83 4.03
N GLU A 95 8.78 -4.92 3.96
CA GLU A 95 8.82 -3.61 4.62
C GLU A 95 9.01 -3.76 6.14
N ILE A 96 8.27 -4.67 6.77
CA ILE A 96 8.40 -4.95 8.22
C ILE A 96 9.79 -5.53 8.55
N GLN A 97 10.29 -6.47 7.77
CA GLN A 97 11.62 -7.06 8.00
C GLN A 97 12.73 -6.02 7.84
N THR A 98 12.64 -5.18 6.81
CA THR A 98 13.59 -4.09 6.56
C THR A 98 13.59 -3.11 7.72
N ALA A 99 12.40 -2.64 8.15
CA ALA A 99 12.28 -1.72 9.28
C ALA A 99 12.83 -2.31 10.59
N ARG A 100 12.61 -3.62 10.84
CA ARG A 100 13.22 -4.31 12.00
C ARG A 100 14.74 -4.34 11.95
N ASN A 101 15.31 -4.66 10.79
CA ASN A 101 16.76 -4.72 10.63
C ASN A 101 17.39 -3.34 10.78
N SER A 102 16.78 -2.30 10.19
CA SER A 102 17.24 -0.91 10.32
C SER A 102 17.21 -0.45 11.77
N LEU A 103 16.12 -0.75 12.50
CA LEU A 103 16.04 -0.43 13.93
C LEU A 103 17.11 -1.14 14.74
N ARG A 104 17.34 -2.44 14.50
CA ARG A 104 18.38 -3.20 15.20
C ARG A 104 19.75 -2.59 14.98
N GLN A 105 20.12 -2.30 13.74
CA GLN A 105 21.38 -1.64 13.40
C GLN A 105 21.52 -0.27 14.06
N ALA A 106 20.45 0.53 14.07
CA ALA A 106 20.47 1.83 14.72
C ALA A 106 20.65 1.72 16.24
N MET A 107 20.03 0.72 16.88
CA MET A 107 20.24 0.47 18.31
C MET A 107 21.68 0.04 18.64
N GLU A 108 22.26 -0.83 17.82
CA GLU A 108 23.69 -1.20 17.93
C GLU A 108 24.58 0.03 17.78
N GLN A 109 24.27 0.91 16.83
CA GLN A 109 24.99 2.16 16.63
C GLN A 109 24.89 3.11 17.85
N VAL A 110 23.74 3.16 18.51
CA VAL A 110 23.60 3.93 19.77
C VAL A 110 24.55 3.42 20.86
N VAL A 111 24.68 2.10 21.00
CA VAL A 111 25.59 1.48 21.97
C VAL A 111 27.05 1.80 21.62
N LEU A 112 27.44 1.65 20.34
CA LEU A 112 28.80 1.94 19.88
C LEU A 112 29.17 3.41 20.08
N THR A 113 28.28 4.33 19.71
CA THR A 113 28.53 5.77 19.86
C THR A 113 28.56 6.20 21.32
N ARG A 114 27.80 5.53 22.22
CA ARG A 114 27.90 5.75 23.65
C ARG A 114 29.28 5.38 24.18
N ASN A 115 29.77 4.18 23.84
CA ASN A 115 31.11 3.75 24.24
C ASN A 115 32.20 4.70 23.71
N SER A 116 32.05 5.17 22.47
CA SER A 116 32.97 6.15 21.88
C SER A 116 32.95 7.49 22.64
N LEU A 117 31.75 7.95 23.04
CA LEU A 117 31.61 9.17 23.86
C LEU A 117 32.26 9.00 25.25
N ASP A 118 32.08 7.85 25.89
CA ASP A 118 32.65 7.61 27.20
C ASP A 118 34.19 7.57 27.11
N LYS A 119 34.76 6.96 26.05
CA LYS A 119 36.19 7.01 25.78
C LYS A 119 36.73 8.41 25.44
N ALA A 120 35.96 9.19 24.70
CA ALA A 120 36.35 10.57 24.40
C ALA A 120 36.34 11.45 25.65
N ARG A 121 35.43 11.23 26.62
CA ARG A 121 35.42 11.90 27.93
C ARG A 121 36.65 11.53 28.78
N GLU A 122 36.99 10.21 28.85
CA GLU A 122 38.17 9.76 29.54
C GLU A 122 39.45 10.40 28.96
N ASN A 123 39.53 10.48 27.62
CA ASN A 123 40.66 11.12 26.94
C ASN A 123 40.74 12.64 27.24
N GLU A 124 39.63 13.34 27.26
CA GLU A 124 39.57 14.77 27.63
C GLU A 124 40.06 14.98 29.07
N THR A 125 39.59 14.15 30.02
CA THR A 125 40.04 14.23 31.42
C THR A 125 41.55 14.00 31.53
N MET A 126 42.08 12.94 30.86
CA MET A 126 43.53 12.69 30.85
C MET A 126 44.34 13.81 30.21
N ALA A 127 43.84 14.47 29.16
CA ALA A 127 44.52 15.59 28.51
C ALA A 127 44.52 16.82 29.45
N LEU A 128 43.47 17.07 30.19
CA LEU A 128 43.41 18.14 31.21
C LEU A 128 44.38 17.89 32.36
N ASP A 129 44.39 16.68 32.93
CA ASP A 129 45.26 16.31 34.02
C ASP A 129 46.75 16.47 33.62
N ARG A 130 47.15 16.06 32.40
CA ARG A 130 48.48 16.24 31.87
C ARG A 130 48.84 17.72 31.65
N TYR A 131 47.84 18.50 31.22
CA TYR A 131 48.06 19.93 31.05
C TYR A 131 48.29 20.66 32.40
N ASP A 132 47.51 20.29 33.42
CA ASP A 132 47.69 20.82 34.79
C ASP A 132 49.05 20.42 35.41
N GLU A 133 49.58 19.25 35.05
CA GLU A 133 50.89 18.80 35.43
C GLU A 133 52.05 19.44 34.59
N GLY A 134 51.71 20.29 33.61
CA GLY A 134 52.67 20.88 32.69
C GLY A 134 53.30 19.95 31.67
N LYS A 135 52.70 18.76 31.46
CA LYS A 135 53.18 17.68 30.56
C LYS A 135 52.50 17.66 29.17
N SER A 136 51.51 18.52 28.95
CA SER A 136 50.73 18.58 27.71
C SER A 136 50.54 20.01 27.25
N SER A 137 50.32 20.21 25.96
CA SER A 137 50.04 21.52 25.37
C SER A 137 48.55 21.87 25.39
N VAL A 138 48.22 23.16 25.37
CA VAL A 138 46.84 23.64 25.21
C VAL A 138 46.17 23.07 23.94
N THR A 139 46.95 22.88 22.89
CA THR A 139 46.44 22.31 21.62
C THR A 139 45.89 20.88 21.81
N GLU A 140 46.61 20.03 22.59
CA GLU A 140 46.13 18.69 22.90
C GLU A 140 44.81 18.70 23.69
N VAL A 141 44.63 19.62 24.60
CA VAL A 141 43.38 19.79 25.34
C VAL A 141 42.22 20.20 24.40
N ILE A 142 42.50 21.19 23.53
CA ILE A 142 41.49 21.63 22.53
C ILE A 142 41.11 20.47 21.59
N ASP A 143 42.09 19.71 21.15
CA ASP A 143 41.82 18.52 20.29
C ASP A 143 40.95 17.50 21.03
N ALA A 144 41.31 17.16 22.28
CA ALA A 144 40.50 16.24 23.09
C ALA A 144 39.07 16.71 23.32
N GLN A 145 38.87 18.01 23.57
CA GLN A 145 37.54 18.63 23.68
C GLN A 145 36.76 18.54 22.36
N THR A 146 37.43 18.79 21.25
CA THR A 146 36.84 18.67 19.91
C THR A 146 36.35 17.25 19.62
N TYR A 147 37.21 16.25 19.92
CA TYR A 147 36.86 14.83 19.78
C TYR A 147 35.67 14.44 20.66
N ARG A 148 35.62 14.92 21.91
CA ARG A 148 34.47 14.69 22.79
C ARG A 148 33.18 15.30 22.22
N GLN A 149 33.24 16.54 21.70
CA GLN A 149 32.08 17.19 21.09
C GLN A 149 31.59 16.41 19.85
N MET A 150 32.50 15.98 18.98
CA MET A 150 32.16 15.15 17.82
C MET A 150 31.51 13.82 18.24
N ALA A 151 32.06 13.15 19.25
CA ALA A 151 31.50 11.91 19.78
C ALA A 151 30.09 12.12 20.38
N GLN A 152 29.88 13.25 21.06
CA GLN A 152 28.58 13.61 21.60
C GLN A 152 27.55 13.86 20.49
N MET A 153 27.92 14.61 19.45
CA MET A 153 27.06 14.84 18.28
C MET A 153 26.68 13.52 17.60
N ASN A 154 27.66 12.63 17.37
CA ASN A 154 27.43 11.33 16.78
C ASN A 154 26.49 10.47 17.62
N HIS A 155 26.61 10.52 18.95
CA HIS A 155 25.71 9.78 19.84
C HIS A 155 24.28 10.33 19.80
N VAL A 156 24.11 11.65 19.78
CA VAL A 156 22.78 12.28 19.62
C VAL A 156 22.17 11.90 18.28
N GLN A 157 22.94 11.97 17.21
CA GLN A 157 22.48 11.59 15.87
C GLN A 157 22.05 10.12 15.82
N ALA A 158 22.79 9.21 16.43
CA ALA A 158 22.45 7.81 16.50
C ALA A 158 21.11 7.58 17.24
N LYS A 159 20.88 8.30 18.35
CA LYS A 159 19.60 8.26 19.10
C LYS A 159 18.42 8.74 18.24
N VAL A 160 18.59 9.85 17.53
CA VAL A 160 17.54 10.39 16.64
C VAL A 160 17.24 9.38 15.53
N SER A 161 18.27 8.79 14.92
CA SER A 161 18.10 7.75 13.88
C SER A 161 17.34 6.53 14.43
N ALA A 162 17.69 6.05 15.62
CA ALA A 162 17.00 4.93 16.25
C ALA A 162 15.50 5.24 16.51
N GLN A 163 15.19 6.47 16.94
CA GLN A 163 13.81 6.90 17.15
C GLN A 163 13.02 6.99 15.84
N ASN A 164 13.66 7.45 14.77
CA ASN A 164 13.03 7.50 13.43
C ASN A 164 12.71 6.08 12.92
N TYR A 165 13.67 5.15 13.00
CA TYR A 165 13.44 3.76 12.59
C TYR A 165 12.41 3.04 13.46
N TYR A 166 12.32 3.39 14.74
CA TYR A 166 11.25 2.89 15.60
C TYR A 166 9.87 3.38 15.13
N SER A 167 9.76 4.65 14.77
CA SER A 167 8.53 5.22 14.21
C SER A 167 8.15 4.59 12.86
N GLU A 168 9.15 4.32 12.00
CA GLU A 168 8.95 3.60 10.74
C GLU A 168 8.43 2.18 10.96
N LEU A 169 8.98 1.47 11.95
CA LEU A 169 8.51 0.13 12.30
C LEU A 169 7.06 0.16 12.80
N LEU A 170 6.69 1.12 13.65
CA LEU A 170 5.32 1.29 14.10
C LEU A 170 4.37 1.56 12.93
N LYS A 171 4.78 2.39 11.99
CA LYS A 171 4.04 2.65 10.75
C LYS A 171 3.87 1.39 9.91
N ALA A 172 4.93 0.61 9.72
CA ALA A 172 4.87 -0.65 8.98
C ALA A 172 3.95 -1.68 9.64
N LEU A 173 3.89 -1.69 10.99
CA LEU A 173 2.98 -2.54 11.78
C LEU A 173 1.56 -1.99 11.89
N ASN A 174 1.28 -0.81 11.32
CA ASN A 174 -0.01 -0.10 11.43
C ASN A 174 -0.46 0.11 12.89
N LYS A 175 0.49 0.45 13.77
CA LYS A 175 0.31 0.72 15.21
C LYS A 175 0.46 2.21 15.54
N PHE A 176 -0.05 3.08 14.67
CA PHE A 176 -0.22 4.51 14.96
C PHE A 176 -1.61 4.77 15.45
#